data_39c38b4d8f3a2c86e90b8b88649f18f3
#
_entry.id   39c38b4d8f3a2c86e90b8b88649f18f3
#
_cell.length_a   1.000
_cell.length_b   1.000
_cell.length_c   1.000
_cell.angle_alpha   90.00
_cell.angle_beta   90.00
_cell.angle_gamma   90.00
#
_symmetry.space_group_name_H-M   'P 1'
#
loop_
_entity.id
_entity.type
_entity.pdbx_description
1 polymer ?
#
loop_
_entity_poly.entity_id
_entity_poly.type
_entity_poly.pdbx_seq_one_letter_code
_entity_poly.pdbx_strand_id
1 'polypeptide(L)'
;MSSRFYKSAILNSMKFLLALILCPCFVFGQNSNNANKPQNFTITGNITGLPDSTMVFLAHPGQTSNLLATAYAKKGKFTLFGNIADGDIYQLSFIGFPETAEVFLTPANLTATGDVKSLKKIVVDGSTATADYRYYKSKFDPLKEKLDKVVAVANKTGEGAKRDSLVRVFEKTKQKVLDEVDLFIKNKPASPVTSFIVYVTSPITNDADVLERRYNALSPTAQETFYGKEIAKYLASSKIGAEGTQAIEFTQNDTANNPVSLSSFKGKYVLVDFWASWCGPCRNENPAVVAAYNAYKDKNFTILSVSLDQNKDRWKQAIKADNLTWTHVSDLKYWQNEVAQLYRINSIPANMLLDPSGKIIARNLRGQALYEMLGKLLK
;
A
#
# COMPACT_ATOMS: atom_id res chain seq x y z
N MET A 1 -21.99 -12.37 -16.41
CA MET A 1 -21.06 -11.21 -16.50
C MET A 1 -20.07 -11.11 -15.34
N SER A 2 -20.32 -11.75 -14.21
CA SER A 2 -19.49 -11.68 -12.96
C SER A 2 -18.12 -12.37 -13.04
N SER A 3 -17.90 -13.40 -13.86
CA SER A 3 -16.66 -14.18 -13.87
C SER A 3 -15.47 -13.50 -14.57
N ARG A 4 -15.71 -12.59 -15.51
CA ARG A 4 -14.61 -11.87 -16.22
C ARG A 4 -13.96 -10.78 -15.37
N PHE A 5 -14.76 -10.06 -14.54
CA PHE A 5 -14.22 -9.03 -13.64
C PHE A 5 -13.39 -9.64 -12.51
N TYR A 6 -13.83 -10.77 -11.95
CA TYR A 6 -13.08 -11.48 -10.91
C TYR A 6 -11.74 -12.03 -11.44
N LYS A 7 -11.73 -12.56 -12.66
CA LYS A 7 -10.51 -13.05 -13.33
C LYS A 7 -9.49 -11.93 -13.64
N SER A 8 -9.96 -10.73 -13.97
CA SER A 8 -9.09 -9.56 -14.22
C SER A 8 -8.44 -9.01 -12.94
N ALA A 9 -9.16 -9.00 -11.82
CA ALA A 9 -8.65 -8.56 -10.53
C ALA A 9 -7.54 -9.50 -9.99
N ILE A 10 -7.71 -10.82 -10.16
CA ILE A 10 -6.69 -11.82 -9.80
C ILE A 10 -5.43 -11.64 -10.66
N LEU A 11 -5.58 -11.33 -11.95
CA LEU A 11 -4.44 -11.12 -12.86
C LEU A 11 -3.61 -9.89 -12.48
N ASN A 12 -4.27 -8.83 -12.03
CA ASN A 12 -3.59 -7.63 -11.53
C ASN A 12 -2.87 -7.91 -10.20
N SER A 13 -3.47 -8.68 -9.29
CA SER A 13 -2.81 -9.06 -8.04
C SER A 13 -1.63 -10.02 -8.28
N MET A 14 -1.70 -10.91 -9.29
CA MET A 14 -0.56 -11.75 -9.69
C MET A 14 0.61 -10.96 -10.28
N LYS A 15 0.36 -9.88 -11.04
CA LYS A 15 1.41 -8.98 -11.53
C LYS A 15 2.01 -8.13 -10.42
N PHE A 16 1.20 -7.71 -9.46
CA PHE A 16 1.63 -6.95 -8.28
C PHE A 16 2.53 -7.79 -7.34
N LEU A 17 2.26 -9.09 -7.18
CA LEU A 17 3.08 -9.96 -6.34
C LEU A 17 4.52 -10.10 -6.85
N LEU A 18 4.75 -10.13 -8.16
CA LEU A 18 6.10 -10.14 -8.73
C LEU A 18 6.87 -8.84 -8.45
N ALA A 19 6.17 -7.71 -8.40
CA ALA A 19 6.77 -6.40 -8.10
C ALA A 19 7.03 -6.18 -6.61
N LEU A 20 6.27 -6.84 -5.73
CA LEU A 20 6.34 -6.64 -4.27
C LEU A 20 7.38 -7.51 -3.56
N ILE A 21 7.84 -8.56 -4.21
CA ILE A 21 8.91 -9.41 -3.67
C ILE A 21 10.30 -8.88 -4.07
N LEU A 22 10.31 -8.02 -5.09
CA LEU A 22 11.40 -7.11 -5.44
C LEU A 22 10.99 -5.70 -4.97
N CYS A 23 10.63 -5.54 -3.69
CA CYS A 23 10.34 -4.22 -3.16
C CYS A 23 11.59 -3.35 -3.38
N PRO A 24 11.56 -2.35 -4.28
CA PRO A 24 12.46 -1.25 -4.13
C PRO A 24 11.99 -0.58 -2.84
N CYS A 25 12.69 -0.83 -1.74
CA CYS A 25 12.53 -0.03 -0.54
C CYS A 25 12.54 1.42 -0.99
N PHE A 26 11.42 2.12 -0.88
CA PHE A 26 11.39 3.55 -1.03
C PHE A 26 12.27 4.09 0.09
N VAL A 27 13.51 4.34 -0.28
CA VAL A 27 14.51 4.91 0.59
C VAL A 27 14.14 6.37 0.78
N PHE A 28 13.48 6.66 1.87
CA PHE A 28 13.65 7.96 2.46
C PHE A 28 15.07 7.97 3.03
N GLY A 29 15.97 8.64 2.31
CA GLY A 29 17.33 8.85 2.75
C GLY A 29 17.34 9.50 4.12
N GLN A 30 17.59 8.71 5.16
CA GLN A 30 18.10 9.25 6.40
C GLN A 30 19.57 9.59 6.15
N ASN A 31 19.82 10.84 5.76
CA ASN A 31 21.14 11.44 5.85
C ASN A 31 21.49 11.52 7.34
N SER A 32 22.03 10.46 7.89
CA SER A 32 22.64 10.47 9.23
C SER A 32 24.12 10.79 9.12
N ASN A 33 24.44 12.05 8.83
CA ASN A 33 25.72 12.63 9.22
C ASN A 33 25.73 12.81 10.76
N ASN A 34 25.86 11.72 11.50
CA ASN A 34 26.01 11.72 12.95
C ASN A 34 27.26 10.94 13.35
N ALA A 35 28.41 11.51 13.02
CA ALA A 35 29.73 10.97 13.41
C ALA A 35 29.96 10.89 14.92
N ASN A 36 29.05 11.40 15.77
CA ASN A 36 29.21 11.51 17.24
C ASN A 36 28.16 10.73 18.06
N LYS A 37 27.35 9.87 17.45
CA LYS A 37 26.48 8.96 18.25
C LYS A 37 27.24 7.67 18.55
N PRO A 38 27.12 7.11 19.78
CA PRO A 38 27.67 5.79 20.07
C PRO A 38 27.08 4.77 19.11
N GLN A 39 27.93 3.90 18.57
CA GLN A 39 27.51 2.86 17.64
C GLN A 39 26.55 1.90 18.35
N ASN A 40 25.45 1.55 17.71
CA ASN A 40 24.43 0.73 18.33
C ASN A 40 24.31 -0.68 17.74
N PHE A 41 25.09 -0.99 16.68
CA PHE A 41 25.23 -2.37 16.21
C PHE A 41 26.69 -2.71 15.89
N THR A 42 26.99 -4.01 16.00
CA THR A 42 28.25 -4.60 15.56
C THR A 42 27.95 -5.95 14.89
N ILE A 43 28.60 -6.25 13.75
CA ILE A 43 28.61 -7.59 13.15
C ILE A 43 30.04 -8.07 13.06
N THR A 44 30.39 -9.09 13.86
CA THR A 44 31.67 -9.77 13.77
C THR A 44 31.56 -10.98 12.86
N GLY A 45 32.23 -10.94 11.71
CA GLY A 45 32.21 -12.01 10.71
C GLY A 45 33.41 -12.96 10.84
N ASN A 46 33.13 -14.26 10.58
CA ASN A 46 34.13 -15.29 10.39
C ASN A 46 33.67 -16.20 9.25
N ILE A 47 34.18 -15.93 8.04
CA ILE A 47 33.77 -16.60 6.81
C ILE A 47 34.95 -17.43 6.29
N THR A 48 34.78 -18.74 6.29
CA THR A 48 35.81 -19.67 5.83
C THR A 48 36.09 -19.43 4.35
N GLY A 49 37.39 -19.37 3.99
CA GLY A 49 37.84 -19.19 2.61
C GLY A 49 37.67 -17.77 2.04
N LEU A 50 37.21 -16.79 2.82
CA LEU A 50 37.13 -15.40 2.38
C LEU A 50 38.56 -14.81 2.23
N PRO A 51 38.94 -14.32 1.03
CA PRO A 51 40.28 -13.76 0.78
C PRO A 51 40.55 -12.52 1.64
N ASP A 52 41.82 -12.32 1.96
CA ASP A 52 42.31 -11.09 2.63
C ASP A 52 42.02 -9.88 1.74
N SER A 53 41.75 -8.74 2.35
CA SER A 53 41.42 -7.48 1.70
C SER A 53 40.08 -7.47 0.92
N THR A 54 39.27 -8.53 1.02
CA THR A 54 37.92 -8.48 0.48
C THR A 54 37.13 -7.41 1.22
N MET A 55 36.59 -6.43 0.50
CA MET A 55 35.68 -5.43 1.08
C MET A 55 34.33 -6.08 1.36
N VAL A 56 33.90 -5.99 2.61
CA VAL A 56 32.59 -6.44 3.09
C VAL A 56 31.78 -5.21 3.43
N PHE A 57 30.52 -5.18 3.05
CA PHE A 57 29.66 -4.04 3.30
C PHE A 57 28.20 -4.43 3.57
N LEU A 58 27.52 -3.53 4.28
CA LEU A 58 26.07 -3.57 4.49
C LEU A 58 25.39 -2.47 3.71
N ALA A 59 24.33 -2.82 2.99
CA ALA A 59 23.46 -1.88 2.30
C ALA A 59 22.02 -2.41 2.28
N HIS A 60 21.04 -1.56 2.03
CA HIS A 60 19.70 -2.06 1.73
C HIS A 60 19.69 -2.89 0.43
N PRO A 61 18.76 -3.85 0.30
CA PRO A 61 18.64 -4.66 -0.90
C PRO A 61 18.56 -3.82 -2.18
N GLY A 62 19.42 -4.15 -3.15
CA GLY A 62 19.48 -3.44 -4.44
C GLY A 62 20.21 -2.10 -4.43
N GLN A 63 20.75 -1.66 -3.29
CA GLN A 63 21.55 -0.43 -3.18
C GLN A 63 23.02 -0.75 -3.06
N THR A 64 23.85 -0.14 -3.92
CA THR A 64 25.31 -0.29 -3.89
C THR A 64 26.02 1.04 -3.64
N SER A 65 25.31 2.16 -3.65
CA SER A 65 25.88 3.49 -3.47
C SER A 65 25.70 4.09 -2.07
N ASN A 66 24.73 3.60 -1.29
CA ASN A 66 24.48 4.07 0.07
C ASN A 66 24.81 2.95 1.06
N LEU A 67 26.07 2.87 1.43
CA LEU A 67 26.57 1.81 2.32
C LEU A 67 26.38 2.22 3.78
N LEU A 68 25.75 1.35 4.57
CA LEU A 68 25.55 1.56 6.00
C LEU A 68 26.87 1.36 6.78
N ALA A 69 27.63 0.34 6.43
CA ALA A 69 28.91 0.01 7.05
C ALA A 69 29.82 -0.73 6.07
N THR A 70 31.12 -0.56 6.24
CA THR A 70 32.16 -1.22 5.43
C THR A 70 33.28 -1.73 6.29
N ALA A 71 33.93 -2.83 5.89
CA ALA A 71 35.13 -3.38 6.49
C ALA A 71 35.94 -4.14 5.46
N TYR A 72 37.20 -4.43 5.76
CA TYR A 72 38.06 -5.31 4.97
C TYR A 72 38.34 -6.61 5.73
N ALA A 73 38.18 -7.73 5.06
CA ALA A 73 38.45 -9.03 5.64
C ALA A 73 39.95 -9.27 5.84
N LYS A 74 40.31 -9.95 6.94
CA LYS A 74 41.64 -10.46 7.20
C LYS A 74 41.51 -11.86 7.82
N LYS A 75 42.12 -12.86 7.17
CA LYS A 75 42.03 -14.26 7.57
C LYS A 75 40.60 -14.73 7.77
N GLY A 76 39.72 -14.34 6.84
CA GLY A 76 38.27 -14.64 6.88
C GLY A 76 37.46 -13.84 7.91
N LYS A 77 38.08 -12.97 8.69
CA LYS A 77 37.42 -12.19 9.74
C LYS A 77 37.24 -10.73 9.35
N PHE A 78 36.11 -10.13 9.79
CA PHE A 78 35.83 -8.70 9.65
C PHE A 78 34.93 -8.21 10.79
N THR A 79 34.86 -6.89 10.98
CA THR A 79 33.94 -6.26 11.92
C THR A 79 33.29 -5.06 11.24
N LEU A 80 31.95 -5.12 11.12
CA LEU A 80 31.10 -4.02 10.69
C LEU A 80 30.46 -3.39 11.91
N PHE A 81 30.36 -2.07 11.94
CA PHE A 81 29.67 -1.34 13.00
C PHE A 81 29.05 -0.06 12.48
N GLY A 82 28.03 0.41 13.16
CA GLY A 82 27.31 1.62 12.75
C GLY A 82 26.12 1.92 13.63
N ASN A 83 25.26 2.78 13.11
CA ASN A 83 24.03 3.18 13.78
C ASN A 83 22.83 2.96 12.88
N ILE A 84 21.78 2.39 13.44
CA ILE A 84 20.46 2.29 12.83
C ILE A 84 19.43 2.84 13.80
N ALA A 85 18.39 3.45 13.25
CA ALA A 85 17.29 4.00 14.05
C ALA A 85 16.30 2.90 14.44
N ASP A 86 16.05 1.95 13.54
CA ASP A 86 15.02 0.92 13.67
C ASP A 86 15.48 -0.38 13.01
N GLY A 87 14.77 -1.48 13.30
CA GLY A 87 15.03 -2.77 12.69
C GLY A 87 14.63 -2.82 11.21
N ASP A 88 15.55 -3.26 10.34
CA ASP A 88 15.30 -3.37 8.91
C ASP A 88 16.14 -4.45 8.24
N ILE A 89 15.82 -4.77 6.97
CA ILE A 89 16.56 -5.73 6.15
C ILE A 89 17.74 -5.06 5.48
N TYR A 90 18.91 -5.69 5.65
CA TYR A 90 20.13 -5.35 4.97
C TYR A 90 20.73 -6.54 4.24
N GLN A 91 21.52 -6.28 3.22
CA GLN A 91 22.35 -7.26 2.55
C GLN A 91 23.80 -7.12 3.00
N LEU A 92 24.35 -8.22 3.49
CA LEU A 92 25.77 -8.39 3.73
C LEU A 92 26.40 -8.89 2.41
N SER A 93 27.21 -8.05 1.82
CA SER A 93 27.80 -8.23 0.49
C SER A 93 29.32 -8.23 0.55
N PHE A 94 29.94 -8.89 -0.43
CA PHE A 94 31.38 -9.14 -0.51
C PHE A 94 31.87 -8.76 -1.90
N ILE A 95 32.79 -7.81 -2.04
CA ILE A 95 33.28 -7.41 -3.37
C ILE A 95 34.00 -8.59 -4.04
N GLY A 96 33.64 -8.81 -5.29
CA GLY A 96 34.13 -9.96 -6.08
C GLY A 96 33.25 -11.21 -5.99
N PHE A 97 32.18 -11.18 -5.20
CA PHE A 97 31.24 -12.31 -5.09
C PHE A 97 29.81 -11.83 -5.38
N PRO A 98 29.09 -12.54 -6.25
CA PRO A 98 27.73 -12.13 -6.63
C PRO A 98 26.64 -12.48 -5.59
N GLU A 99 26.94 -13.44 -4.71
CA GLU A 99 26.02 -13.87 -3.66
C GLU A 99 26.09 -12.97 -2.45
N THR A 100 24.94 -12.71 -1.83
CA THR A 100 24.78 -11.90 -0.61
C THR A 100 24.02 -12.68 0.45
N ALA A 101 24.21 -12.31 1.71
CA ALA A 101 23.40 -12.80 2.83
C ALA A 101 22.45 -11.70 3.29
N GLU A 102 21.19 -12.03 3.54
CA GLU A 102 20.22 -11.12 4.12
C GLU A 102 20.24 -11.20 5.65
N VAL A 103 20.13 -10.05 6.29
CA VAL A 103 20.04 -9.92 7.74
C VAL A 103 18.94 -8.94 8.11
N PHE A 104 18.10 -9.30 9.08
CA PHE A 104 17.25 -8.35 9.76
C PHE A 104 18.08 -7.73 10.90
N LEU A 105 18.55 -6.52 10.64
CA LEU A 105 19.47 -5.80 11.54
C LEU A 105 18.67 -5.00 12.55
N THR A 106 18.97 -5.16 13.82
CA THR A 106 18.49 -4.34 14.94
C THR A 106 19.71 -3.84 15.74
N PRO A 107 19.58 -2.82 16.60
CA PRO A 107 20.63 -2.45 17.55
C PRO A 107 21.03 -3.65 18.40
N ALA A 108 22.16 -4.29 18.06
CA ALA A 108 22.67 -5.50 18.72
C ALA A 108 24.09 -5.83 18.30
N ASN A 109 24.76 -6.67 19.08
CA ASN A 109 26.02 -7.31 18.71
C ASN A 109 25.73 -8.65 18.05
N LEU A 110 26.08 -8.77 16.78
CA LEU A 110 25.79 -9.94 15.95
C LEU A 110 27.07 -10.64 15.52
N THR A 111 26.93 -11.92 15.18
CA THR A 111 27.98 -12.73 14.55
C THR A 111 27.53 -13.20 13.19
N ALA A 112 28.43 -13.20 12.20
CA ALA A 112 28.19 -13.75 10.87
C ALA A 112 29.16 -14.90 10.62
N THR A 113 28.66 -16.11 10.37
CA THR A 113 29.47 -17.31 10.14
C THR A 113 29.02 -18.04 8.88
N GLY A 114 30.00 -18.62 8.17
CA GLY A 114 29.71 -19.35 6.93
C GLY A 114 30.95 -19.68 6.12
N ASP A 115 30.72 -19.98 4.85
CA ASP A 115 31.75 -20.32 3.87
C ASP A 115 31.57 -19.47 2.61
N VAL A 116 32.66 -18.99 2.03
CA VAL A 116 32.65 -18.15 0.82
C VAL A 116 32.02 -18.87 -0.39
N LYS A 117 32.06 -20.20 -0.41
CA LYS A 117 31.46 -21.03 -1.46
C LYS A 117 29.91 -21.01 -1.44
N SER A 118 29.30 -20.46 -0.38
CA SER A 118 27.86 -20.44 -0.19
C SER A 118 27.43 -19.26 0.65
N LEU A 119 27.70 -18.04 0.18
CA LEU A 119 27.44 -16.79 0.89
C LEU A 119 25.95 -16.60 1.24
N LYS A 120 25.02 -17.11 0.40
CA LYS A 120 23.58 -17.14 0.72
C LYS A 120 23.23 -17.91 1.99
N LYS A 121 24.10 -18.83 2.44
CA LYS A 121 23.89 -19.66 3.62
C LYS A 121 24.63 -19.13 4.85
N ILE A 122 25.22 -17.94 4.77
CA ILE A 122 25.77 -17.27 5.95
C ILE A 122 24.67 -17.14 7.00
N VAL A 123 25.01 -17.55 8.22
CA VAL A 123 24.15 -17.40 9.39
C VAL A 123 24.56 -16.14 10.13
N VAL A 124 23.65 -15.17 10.22
CA VAL A 124 23.80 -14.02 11.11
C VAL A 124 22.95 -14.27 12.34
N ASP A 125 23.57 -14.17 13.53
CA ASP A 125 22.95 -14.47 14.81
C ASP A 125 23.41 -13.47 15.90
N GLY A 126 22.75 -13.51 17.09
CA GLY A 126 23.09 -12.68 18.24
C GLY A 126 21.93 -11.79 18.73
N SER A 127 20.75 -11.84 18.09
CA SER A 127 19.56 -11.16 18.59
C SER A 127 18.31 -12.02 18.39
N THR A 128 17.25 -11.71 19.14
CA THR A 128 15.94 -12.34 18.94
C THR A 128 15.40 -12.03 17.53
N ALA A 129 15.63 -10.84 17.02
CA ALA A 129 15.21 -10.42 15.69
C ALA A 129 15.87 -11.26 14.57
N THR A 130 17.19 -11.55 14.67
CA THR A 130 17.86 -12.41 13.69
C THR A 130 17.34 -13.85 13.74
N ALA A 131 17.05 -14.37 14.94
CA ALA A 131 16.45 -15.69 15.08
C ALA A 131 15.01 -15.73 14.51
N ASP A 132 14.20 -14.70 14.79
CA ASP A 132 12.85 -14.57 14.26
C ASP A 132 12.83 -14.44 12.74
N TYR A 133 13.78 -13.69 12.17
CA TYR A 133 13.91 -13.54 10.72
C TYR A 133 14.32 -14.85 10.03
N ARG A 134 15.24 -15.62 10.63
CA ARG A 134 15.58 -16.96 10.12
C ARG A 134 14.37 -17.89 10.16
N TYR A 135 13.60 -17.87 11.26
CA TYR A 135 12.37 -18.64 11.35
C TYR A 135 11.37 -18.20 10.26
N TYR A 136 11.17 -16.89 10.07
CA TYR A 136 10.36 -16.34 8.98
C TYR A 136 10.80 -16.90 7.63
N LYS A 137 12.07 -16.76 7.25
CA LYS A 137 12.58 -17.27 5.98
C LYS A 137 12.32 -18.76 5.80
N SER A 138 12.51 -19.57 6.84
CA SER A 138 12.28 -21.02 6.77
C SER A 138 10.83 -21.41 6.42
N LYS A 139 9.86 -20.56 6.76
CA LYS A 139 8.42 -20.75 6.49
C LYS A 139 7.97 -20.12 5.19
N PHE A 140 8.45 -18.91 4.92
CA PHE A 140 7.95 -18.10 3.80
C PHE A 140 8.71 -18.34 2.50
N ASP A 141 10.02 -18.58 2.52
CA ASP A 141 10.79 -18.81 1.28
C ASP A 141 10.24 -19.97 0.42
N PRO A 142 9.89 -21.15 0.98
CA PRO A 142 9.30 -22.22 0.18
C PRO A 142 7.92 -21.86 -0.42
N LEU A 143 7.12 -21.09 0.30
CA LEU A 143 5.81 -20.63 -0.17
C LEU A 143 5.97 -19.61 -1.29
N LYS A 144 6.92 -18.68 -1.11
CA LYS A 144 7.29 -17.69 -2.12
C LYS A 144 7.75 -18.36 -3.42
N GLU A 145 8.72 -19.27 -3.34
CA GLU A 145 9.19 -20.00 -4.52
C GLU A 145 8.06 -20.72 -5.27
N LYS A 146 7.11 -21.30 -4.51
CA LYS A 146 5.94 -21.95 -5.10
C LYS A 146 5.04 -20.95 -5.79
N LEU A 147 4.79 -19.78 -5.21
CA LEU A 147 3.99 -18.70 -5.82
C LEU A 147 4.68 -18.21 -7.09
N ASP A 148 5.98 -17.93 -7.05
CA ASP A 148 6.76 -17.47 -8.20
C ASP A 148 6.68 -18.45 -9.37
N LYS A 149 6.84 -19.76 -9.12
CA LYS A 149 6.72 -20.81 -10.13
C LYS A 149 5.32 -20.87 -10.74
N VAL A 150 4.28 -20.79 -9.91
CA VAL A 150 2.88 -20.79 -10.37
C VAL A 150 2.59 -19.58 -11.25
N VAL A 151 3.03 -18.39 -10.83
CA VAL A 151 2.86 -17.14 -11.58
C VAL A 151 3.60 -17.19 -12.91
N ALA A 152 4.86 -17.65 -12.92
CA ALA A 152 5.66 -17.75 -14.13
C ALA A 152 5.01 -18.69 -15.19
N VAL A 153 4.40 -19.79 -14.75
CA VAL A 153 3.68 -20.71 -15.64
C VAL A 153 2.34 -20.12 -16.08
N ALA A 154 1.57 -19.53 -15.16
CA ALA A 154 0.25 -18.94 -15.46
C ALA A 154 0.33 -17.81 -16.48
N ASN A 155 1.39 -16.97 -16.41
CA ASN A 155 1.62 -15.88 -17.37
C ASN A 155 1.89 -16.36 -18.81
N LYS A 156 2.36 -17.59 -18.96
CA LYS A 156 2.60 -18.23 -20.26
C LYS A 156 1.45 -19.12 -20.72
N THR A 157 0.44 -19.33 -19.89
CA THR A 157 -0.70 -20.22 -20.15
C THR A 157 -1.90 -19.41 -20.59
N GLY A 158 -2.47 -19.74 -21.76
CA GLY A 158 -3.74 -19.16 -22.23
C GLY A 158 -4.93 -19.49 -21.33
N GLU A 159 -6.08 -18.86 -21.59
CA GLU A 159 -7.31 -19.11 -20.83
C GLU A 159 -7.76 -20.58 -20.98
N GLY A 160 -8.36 -21.14 -19.93
CA GLY A 160 -8.90 -22.51 -19.91
C GLY A 160 -8.57 -23.28 -18.63
N ALA A 161 -8.96 -24.54 -18.58
CA ALA A 161 -8.89 -25.41 -17.39
C ALA A 161 -7.49 -25.48 -16.74
N LYS A 162 -6.43 -25.45 -17.55
CA LYS A 162 -5.04 -25.46 -17.05
C LYS A 162 -4.74 -24.19 -16.26
N ARG A 163 -5.13 -23.02 -16.78
CA ARG A 163 -4.97 -21.74 -16.08
C ARG A 163 -5.81 -21.69 -14.81
N ASP A 164 -7.06 -22.15 -14.86
CA ASP A 164 -7.94 -22.22 -13.70
C ASP A 164 -7.36 -23.11 -12.58
N SER A 165 -6.67 -24.21 -12.97
CA SER A 165 -5.94 -25.05 -12.01
C SER A 165 -4.78 -24.30 -11.34
N LEU A 166 -4.00 -23.53 -12.12
CA LEU A 166 -2.91 -22.71 -11.57
C LEU A 166 -3.42 -21.62 -10.63
N VAL A 167 -4.54 -20.98 -10.95
CA VAL A 167 -5.20 -20.00 -10.06
C VAL A 167 -5.60 -20.66 -8.74
N ARG A 168 -6.18 -21.87 -8.76
CA ARG A 168 -6.49 -22.59 -7.51
C ARG A 168 -5.25 -22.90 -6.67
N VAL A 169 -4.14 -23.29 -7.30
CA VAL A 169 -2.87 -23.54 -6.60
C VAL A 169 -2.33 -22.24 -6.01
N PHE A 170 -2.41 -21.14 -6.76
CA PHE A 170 -2.03 -19.79 -6.29
C PHE A 170 -2.82 -19.40 -5.05
N GLU A 171 -4.16 -19.42 -5.10
CA GLU A 171 -5.02 -19.03 -3.98
C GLU A 171 -4.78 -19.92 -2.73
N LYS A 172 -4.65 -21.23 -2.92
CA LYS A 172 -4.31 -22.15 -1.80
C LYS A 172 -2.95 -21.85 -1.18
N THR A 173 -1.96 -21.48 -2.00
CA THR A 173 -0.61 -21.15 -1.50
C THR A 173 -0.60 -19.78 -0.83
N LYS A 174 -1.31 -18.80 -1.39
CA LYS A 174 -1.55 -17.50 -0.78
C LYS A 174 -2.19 -17.62 0.60
N GLN A 175 -3.23 -18.46 0.74
CA GLN A 175 -3.85 -18.70 2.04
C GLN A 175 -2.85 -19.22 3.07
N LYS A 176 -1.97 -20.16 2.69
CA LYS A 176 -0.90 -20.64 3.58
C LYS A 176 0.06 -19.52 4.02
N VAL A 177 0.38 -18.58 3.13
CA VAL A 177 1.19 -17.39 3.53
C VAL A 177 0.44 -16.59 4.59
N LEU A 178 -0.85 -16.36 4.39
CA LEU A 178 -1.67 -15.59 5.34
C LEU A 178 -1.81 -16.32 6.70
N ASP A 179 -1.96 -17.64 6.68
CA ASP A 179 -2.02 -18.47 7.89
C ASP A 179 -0.70 -18.37 8.68
N GLU A 180 0.46 -18.41 8.00
CA GLU A 180 1.77 -18.25 8.65
C GLU A 180 1.95 -16.83 9.22
N VAL A 181 1.42 -15.77 8.54
CA VAL A 181 1.40 -14.42 9.11
C VAL A 181 0.65 -14.39 10.44
N ASP A 182 -0.57 -14.95 10.46
CA ASP A 182 -1.40 -14.96 11.67
C ASP A 182 -0.78 -15.78 12.79
N LEU A 183 -0.11 -16.89 12.45
CA LEU A 183 0.64 -17.70 13.41
C LEU A 183 1.86 -16.95 13.98
N PHE A 184 2.55 -16.17 13.13
CA PHE A 184 3.70 -15.37 13.55
C PHE A 184 3.26 -14.25 14.52
N ILE A 185 2.18 -13.54 14.20
CA ILE A 185 1.58 -12.53 15.07
C ILE A 185 1.21 -13.14 16.43
N LYS A 186 0.55 -14.30 16.44
CA LYS A 186 0.15 -15.00 17.67
C LYS A 186 1.34 -15.35 18.56
N ASN A 187 2.43 -15.85 17.97
CA ASN A 187 3.56 -16.40 18.72
C ASN A 187 4.62 -15.35 19.06
N LYS A 188 4.72 -14.27 18.27
CA LYS A 188 5.79 -13.27 18.37
C LYS A 188 5.26 -11.84 18.16
N PRO A 189 4.22 -11.42 18.92
CA PRO A 189 3.55 -10.12 18.67
C PRO A 189 4.46 -8.90 18.93
N ALA A 190 5.55 -9.07 19.69
CA ALA A 190 6.48 -8.01 20.06
C ALA A 190 7.73 -7.95 19.16
N SER A 191 7.91 -8.91 18.26
CA SER A 191 9.07 -8.92 17.37
C SER A 191 8.97 -7.83 16.32
N PRO A 192 10.05 -7.05 16.04
CA PRO A 192 10.08 -6.11 14.93
C PRO A 192 9.94 -6.81 13.57
N VAL A 193 10.30 -8.10 13.49
CA VAL A 193 10.09 -8.93 12.30
C VAL A 193 8.61 -9.16 12.04
N THR A 194 7.77 -9.21 13.08
CA THR A 194 6.32 -9.40 12.91
C THR A 194 5.69 -8.19 12.22
N SER A 195 6.03 -6.96 12.62
CA SER A 195 5.53 -5.76 11.94
C SER A 195 6.02 -5.68 10.49
N PHE A 196 7.28 -6.06 10.22
CA PHE A 196 7.79 -6.20 8.86
C PHE A 196 6.95 -7.21 8.03
N ILE A 197 6.70 -8.41 8.56
CA ILE A 197 5.90 -9.44 7.87
C ILE A 197 4.49 -8.93 7.55
N VAL A 198 3.82 -8.30 8.50
CA VAL A 198 2.48 -7.72 8.29
C VAL A 198 2.52 -6.65 7.20
N TYR A 199 3.54 -5.78 7.21
CA TYR A 199 3.72 -4.74 6.21
C TYR A 199 3.92 -5.32 4.80
N VAL A 200 4.90 -6.22 4.61
CA VAL A 200 5.23 -6.75 3.28
C VAL A 200 4.17 -7.69 2.71
N THR A 201 3.32 -8.27 3.57
CA THR A 201 2.22 -9.14 3.14
C THR A 201 0.87 -8.41 3.01
N SER A 202 0.78 -7.15 3.42
CA SER A 202 -0.47 -6.37 3.34
C SER A 202 -1.08 -6.29 1.94
N PRO A 203 -0.30 -6.14 0.85
CA PRO A 203 -0.85 -6.10 -0.51
C PRO A 203 -1.46 -7.44 -0.97
N ILE A 204 -1.04 -8.56 -0.36
CA ILE A 204 -1.59 -9.88 -0.68
C ILE A 204 -3.03 -10.00 -0.15
N THR A 205 -3.31 -9.38 0.99
CA THR A 205 -4.63 -9.41 1.62
C THR A 205 -5.61 -8.53 0.88
N ASN A 206 -5.17 -7.34 0.45
CA ASN A 206 -5.96 -6.28 -0.20
C ASN A 206 -7.29 -5.98 0.53
N ASP A 207 -7.27 -6.09 1.87
CA ASP A 207 -8.41 -5.93 2.77
C ASP A 207 -7.94 -5.14 3.99
N ALA A 208 -8.45 -3.90 4.11
CA ALA A 208 -8.07 -2.98 5.17
C ALA A 208 -8.50 -3.48 6.57
N ASP A 209 -9.64 -4.17 6.66
CA ASP A 209 -10.15 -4.68 7.94
C ASP A 209 -9.29 -5.83 8.46
N VAL A 210 -8.82 -6.70 7.55
CA VAL A 210 -7.85 -7.76 7.91
C VAL A 210 -6.53 -7.14 8.35
N LEU A 211 -6.03 -6.13 7.63
CA LEU A 211 -4.80 -5.44 8.01
C LEU A 211 -4.93 -4.74 9.36
N GLU A 212 -6.07 -4.10 9.63
CA GLU A 212 -6.33 -3.44 10.91
C GLU A 212 -6.38 -4.45 12.08
N ARG A 213 -7.05 -5.58 11.91
CA ARG A 213 -7.05 -6.65 12.92
C ARG A 213 -5.64 -7.16 13.22
N ARG A 214 -4.81 -7.37 12.18
CA ARG A 214 -3.42 -7.79 12.32
C ARG A 214 -2.57 -6.73 13.02
N TYR A 215 -2.72 -5.48 12.65
CA TYR A 215 -2.03 -4.36 13.29
C TYR A 215 -2.38 -4.26 14.79
N ASN A 216 -3.67 -4.35 15.12
CA ASN A 216 -4.14 -4.30 16.51
C ASN A 216 -3.70 -5.51 17.36
N ALA A 217 -3.33 -6.62 16.73
CA ALA A 217 -2.78 -7.80 17.39
C ALA A 217 -1.26 -7.71 17.63
N LEU A 218 -0.57 -6.72 17.03
CA LEU A 218 0.83 -6.43 17.36
C LEU A 218 0.93 -5.81 18.75
N SER A 219 2.03 -6.09 19.45
CA SER A 219 2.31 -5.38 20.71
C SER A 219 2.61 -3.90 20.47
N PRO A 220 2.47 -3.02 21.46
CA PRO A 220 2.82 -1.61 21.34
C PRO A 220 4.26 -1.39 20.82
N THR A 221 5.22 -2.22 21.25
CA THR A 221 6.61 -2.12 20.79
C THR A 221 6.76 -2.43 19.30
N ALA A 222 6.01 -3.39 18.77
CA ALA A 222 6.01 -3.71 17.33
C ALA A 222 5.27 -2.65 16.51
N GLN A 223 4.22 -2.04 17.06
CA GLN A 223 3.50 -0.93 16.43
C GLN A 223 4.36 0.35 16.31
N GLU A 224 5.28 0.58 17.25
CA GLU A 224 6.18 1.73 17.24
C GLU A 224 7.40 1.59 16.31
N THR A 225 7.64 0.40 15.74
CA THR A 225 8.68 0.20 14.73
C THR A 225 8.37 0.97 13.44
N PHE A 226 9.37 1.16 12.57
CA PHE A 226 9.17 1.77 11.26
C PHE A 226 8.00 1.11 10.49
N TYR A 227 7.97 -0.22 10.39
CA TYR A 227 6.92 -0.94 9.68
C TYR A 227 5.56 -0.83 10.36
N GLY A 228 5.52 -0.85 11.69
CA GLY A 228 4.28 -0.62 12.45
C GLY A 228 3.68 0.76 12.17
N LYS A 229 4.52 1.81 12.16
CA LYS A 229 4.12 3.18 11.81
C LYS A 229 3.65 3.31 10.36
N GLU A 230 4.31 2.65 9.42
CA GLU A 230 3.88 2.65 8.01
C GLU A 230 2.52 1.95 7.84
N ILE A 231 2.26 0.84 8.54
CA ILE A 231 0.94 0.20 8.57
C ILE A 231 -0.11 1.16 9.13
N ALA A 232 0.19 1.83 10.25
CA ALA A 232 -0.73 2.81 10.86
C ALA A 232 -1.07 3.96 9.91
N LYS A 233 -0.07 4.52 9.21
CA LYS A 233 -0.28 5.54 8.18
C LYS A 233 -1.17 5.04 7.03
N TYR A 234 -0.92 3.81 6.56
CA TYR A 234 -1.74 3.21 5.52
C TYR A 234 -3.19 3.05 5.99
N LEU A 235 -3.42 2.50 7.20
CA LEU A 235 -4.76 2.32 7.79
C LEU A 235 -5.48 3.66 7.99
N ALA A 236 -4.80 4.67 8.54
CA ALA A 236 -5.36 6.01 8.67
C ALA A 236 -5.76 6.57 7.30
N SER A 237 -4.93 6.34 6.29
CA SER A 237 -5.18 6.80 4.94
C SER A 237 -6.29 6.04 4.21
N SER A 238 -6.46 4.75 4.47
CA SER A 238 -7.53 3.94 3.86
C SER A 238 -8.91 4.30 4.40
N LYS A 239 -8.99 4.89 5.58
CA LYS A 239 -10.23 5.39 6.18
C LYS A 239 -10.69 6.72 5.60
N ILE A 240 -9.84 7.43 4.86
CA ILE A 240 -10.22 8.71 4.23
C ILE A 240 -11.32 8.45 3.18
N GLY A 241 -12.47 9.03 3.42
CA GLY A 241 -13.61 8.87 2.53
C GLY A 241 -14.21 7.47 2.48
N ALA A 242 -13.89 6.56 3.40
CA ALA A 242 -14.49 5.22 3.47
C ALA A 242 -15.96 5.28 3.90
N GLU A 243 -16.74 4.30 3.48
CA GLU A 243 -18.11 4.16 3.96
C GLU A 243 -18.13 3.99 5.49
N GLY A 244 -19.09 4.61 6.14
CA GLY A 244 -19.20 4.64 7.61
C GLY A 244 -18.39 5.75 8.29
N THR A 245 -17.51 6.47 7.58
CA THR A 245 -16.73 7.59 8.14
C THR A 245 -17.41 8.92 7.93
N GLN A 246 -17.03 9.91 8.75
CA GLN A 246 -17.47 11.29 8.56
C GLN A 246 -16.75 11.90 7.34
N ALA A 247 -17.49 12.59 6.47
CA ALA A 247 -16.90 13.33 5.37
C ALA A 247 -15.98 14.45 5.90
N ILE A 248 -14.83 14.61 5.25
CA ILE A 248 -13.87 15.67 5.57
C ILE A 248 -14.39 16.98 4.97
N GLU A 249 -14.44 18.03 5.80
CA GLU A 249 -14.88 19.35 5.38
C GLU A 249 -13.95 19.94 4.31
N PHE A 250 -14.54 20.61 3.32
CA PHE A 250 -13.81 21.37 2.31
C PHE A 250 -14.63 22.57 1.82
N THR A 251 -13.94 23.53 1.21
CA THR A 251 -14.53 24.68 0.55
C THR A 251 -13.86 24.86 -0.80
N GLN A 252 -14.66 24.97 -1.89
CA GLN A 252 -14.18 25.35 -3.21
C GLN A 252 -15.13 26.34 -3.86
N ASN A 253 -14.63 27.09 -4.87
CA ASN A 253 -15.42 28.09 -5.54
C ASN A 253 -16.37 27.50 -6.58
N ASP A 254 -17.59 28.04 -6.64
CA ASP A 254 -18.57 27.74 -7.66
C ASP A 254 -18.23 28.37 -9.04
N THR A 255 -19.11 28.19 -10.01
CA THR A 255 -18.94 28.75 -11.36
C THR A 255 -18.95 30.28 -11.41
N ALA A 256 -19.45 30.94 -10.34
CA ALA A 256 -19.47 32.39 -10.18
C ALA A 256 -18.31 32.92 -9.28
N ASN A 257 -17.42 32.04 -8.82
CA ASN A 257 -16.33 32.29 -7.86
C ASN A 257 -16.78 32.54 -6.41
N ASN A 258 -17.99 32.12 -6.03
CA ASN A 258 -18.39 32.15 -4.63
C ASN A 258 -17.88 30.90 -3.90
N PRO A 259 -17.37 31.02 -2.68
CA PRO A 259 -16.95 29.88 -1.89
C PRO A 259 -18.17 29.05 -1.46
N VAL A 260 -18.10 27.74 -1.69
CA VAL A 260 -19.11 26.76 -1.28
C VAL A 260 -18.45 25.72 -0.39
N SER A 261 -18.95 25.58 0.84
CA SER A 261 -18.48 24.61 1.83
C SER A 261 -19.39 23.38 1.83
N LEU A 262 -18.80 22.18 2.04
CA LEU A 262 -19.57 20.95 2.17
C LEU A 262 -20.59 21.05 3.31
N SER A 263 -20.22 21.69 4.41
CA SER A 263 -21.07 21.91 5.58
C SER A 263 -22.36 22.73 5.29
N SER A 264 -22.39 23.51 4.21
CA SER A 264 -23.60 24.25 3.81
C SER A 264 -24.76 23.32 3.36
N PHE A 265 -24.45 22.06 3.13
CA PHE A 265 -25.43 21.03 2.75
C PHE A 265 -25.85 20.14 3.93
N LYS A 266 -25.38 20.38 5.16
CA LYS A 266 -25.80 19.61 6.35
C LYS A 266 -27.32 19.55 6.46
N GLY A 267 -27.83 18.42 6.93
CA GLY A 267 -29.26 18.15 7.04
C GLY A 267 -29.87 17.53 5.80
N LYS A 268 -29.11 17.41 4.68
CA LYS A 268 -29.56 16.77 3.45
C LYS A 268 -28.73 15.51 3.16
N TYR A 269 -29.31 14.60 2.38
CA TYR A 269 -28.52 13.61 1.66
C TYR A 269 -27.76 14.32 0.54
N VAL A 270 -26.45 14.10 0.43
CA VAL A 270 -25.58 14.80 -0.53
C VAL A 270 -24.79 13.79 -1.34
N LEU A 271 -24.96 13.81 -2.65
CA LEU A 271 -24.03 13.10 -3.54
C LEU A 271 -22.87 14.05 -3.87
N VAL A 272 -21.70 13.79 -3.30
CA VAL A 272 -20.45 14.46 -3.71
C VAL A 272 -19.91 13.71 -4.92
N ASP A 273 -19.95 14.34 -6.11
CA ASP A 273 -19.64 13.71 -7.39
C ASP A 273 -18.40 14.32 -8.03
N PHE A 274 -17.39 13.51 -8.33
CA PHE A 274 -16.13 13.90 -8.96
C PHE A 274 -16.17 13.59 -10.46
N TRP A 275 -16.05 14.63 -11.27
CA TRP A 275 -16.18 14.55 -12.72
C TRP A 275 -15.30 15.56 -13.45
N ALA A 276 -15.38 15.61 -14.79
CA ALA A 276 -14.80 16.68 -15.59
C ALA A 276 -15.47 16.75 -16.98
N SER A 277 -15.40 17.90 -17.63
CA SER A 277 -15.93 18.11 -18.99
C SER A 277 -15.26 17.21 -20.04
N TRP A 278 -13.99 16.89 -19.85
CA TRP A 278 -13.19 16.01 -20.71
C TRP A 278 -13.34 14.52 -20.40
N CYS A 279 -14.03 14.16 -19.32
CA CYS A 279 -14.21 12.76 -18.89
C CYS A 279 -15.37 12.12 -19.67
N GLY A 280 -15.07 11.39 -20.73
CA GLY A 280 -16.09 10.69 -21.52
C GLY A 280 -17.01 9.78 -20.72
N PRO A 281 -16.49 8.86 -19.87
CA PRO A 281 -17.31 8.04 -19.00
C PRO A 281 -18.22 8.83 -18.05
N CYS A 282 -17.73 9.99 -17.51
CA CYS A 282 -18.56 10.87 -16.66
C CYS A 282 -19.76 11.44 -17.45
N ARG A 283 -19.48 11.94 -18.67
CA ARG A 283 -20.50 12.51 -19.56
C ARG A 283 -21.57 11.45 -19.93
N ASN A 284 -21.17 10.20 -20.09
CA ASN A 284 -22.08 9.09 -20.34
C ASN A 284 -22.94 8.72 -19.11
N GLU A 285 -22.45 8.97 -17.90
CA GLU A 285 -23.16 8.73 -16.63
C GLU A 285 -24.11 9.88 -16.29
N ASN A 286 -23.82 11.12 -16.70
CA ASN A 286 -24.58 12.32 -16.36
C ASN A 286 -26.10 12.21 -16.60
N PRO A 287 -26.63 11.59 -17.66
CA PRO A 287 -28.07 11.42 -17.83
C PRO A 287 -28.74 10.64 -16.70
N ALA A 288 -28.08 9.60 -16.16
CA ALA A 288 -28.58 8.83 -15.03
C ALA A 288 -28.55 9.65 -13.73
N VAL A 289 -27.49 10.45 -13.53
CA VAL A 289 -27.38 11.37 -12.39
C VAL A 289 -28.46 12.45 -12.44
N VAL A 290 -28.73 13.03 -13.62
CA VAL A 290 -29.82 14.02 -13.83
C VAL A 290 -31.18 13.39 -13.53
N ALA A 291 -31.44 12.16 -14.00
CA ALA A 291 -32.67 11.45 -13.71
C ALA A 291 -32.87 11.23 -12.21
N ALA A 292 -31.83 10.79 -11.51
CA ALA A 292 -31.85 10.60 -10.06
C ALA A 292 -32.08 11.94 -9.33
N TYR A 293 -31.36 13.00 -9.73
CA TYR A 293 -31.54 14.33 -9.13
C TYR A 293 -32.98 14.84 -9.27
N ASN A 294 -33.56 14.78 -10.49
CA ASN A 294 -34.89 15.24 -10.73
C ASN A 294 -35.98 14.43 -9.97
N ALA A 295 -35.75 13.15 -9.73
CA ALA A 295 -36.66 12.30 -8.97
C ALA A 295 -36.65 12.58 -7.45
N TYR A 296 -35.49 13.05 -6.90
CA TYR A 296 -35.29 13.11 -5.45
C TYR A 296 -34.90 14.49 -4.90
N LYS A 297 -34.63 15.54 -5.72
CA LYS A 297 -34.23 16.88 -5.27
C LYS A 297 -35.22 17.52 -4.27
N ASP A 298 -36.51 17.20 -4.38
CA ASP A 298 -37.56 17.71 -3.50
C ASP A 298 -37.76 16.83 -2.25
N LYS A 299 -36.98 15.76 -2.09
CA LYS A 299 -37.02 14.79 -0.99
C LYS A 299 -35.76 14.85 -0.11
N ASN A 300 -35.33 16.05 0.25
CA ASN A 300 -34.15 16.26 1.09
C ASN A 300 -32.83 15.72 0.51
N PHE A 301 -32.67 15.74 -0.82
CA PHE A 301 -31.49 15.31 -1.55
C PHE A 301 -30.90 16.42 -2.39
N THR A 302 -29.57 16.46 -2.52
CA THR A 302 -28.88 17.34 -3.46
C THR A 302 -27.58 16.72 -3.94
N ILE A 303 -26.96 17.37 -4.93
CA ILE A 303 -25.65 16.98 -5.45
C ILE A 303 -24.69 18.18 -5.30
N LEU A 304 -23.45 17.89 -4.93
CA LEU A 304 -22.33 18.79 -4.99
C LEU A 304 -21.26 18.17 -5.91
N SER A 305 -21.13 18.68 -7.13
CA SER A 305 -20.16 18.15 -8.08
C SER A 305 -18.83 18.92 -7.98
N VAL A 306 -17.75 18.17 -7.79
CA VAL A 306 -16.36 18.66 -7.77
C VAL A 306 -15.74 18.36 -9.14
N SER A 307 -15.40 19.42 -9.87
CA SER A 307 -14.83 19.28 -11.21
C SER A 307 -13.30 19.28 -11.20
N LEU A 308 -12.71 18.36 -11.96
CA LEU A 308 -11.28 18.26 -12.21
C LEU A 308 -10.91 18.97 -13.54
N ASP A 309 -11.66 19.97 -13.95
CA ASP A 309 -11.34 20.76 -15.15
C ASP A 309 -10.18 21.74 -14.90
N GLN A 310 -9.50 22.15 -15.96
CA GLN A 310 -8.53 23.23 -15.98
C GLN A 310 -9.04 24.49 -16.72
N ASN A 311 -10.11 24.31 -17.49
CA ASN A 311 -10.68 25.37 -18.29
C ASN A 311 -12.11 25.65 -17.86
N LYS A 312 -12.33 26.85 -17.30
CA LYS A 312 -13.60 27.29 -16.75
C LYS A 312 -14.73 27.32 -17.79
N ASP A 313 -14.44 27.72 -19.02
CA ASP A 313 -15.47 27.84 -20.06
C ASP A 313 -15.93 26.47 -20.54
N ARG A 314 -14.99 25.53 -20.76
CA ARG A 314 -15.34 24.13 -21.10
C ARG A 314 -16.16 23.48 -19.99
N TRP A 315 -15.78 23.70 -18.73
CA TRP A 315 -16.52 23.22 -17.56
C TRP A 315 -17.96 23.74 -17.57
N LYS A 316 -18.16 25.08 -17.69
CA LYS A 316 -19.48 25.70 -17.78
C LYS A 316 -20.31 25.22 -18.98
N GLN A 317 -19.67 25.06 -20.14
CA GLN A 317 -20.34 24.52 -21.33
C GLN A 317 -20.83 23.09 -21.11
N ALA A 318 -20.02 22.24 -20.45
CA ALA A 318 -20.41 20.88 -20.16
C ALA A 318 -21.56 20.81 -19.15
N ILE A 319 -21.54 21.63 -18.08
CA ILE A 319 -22.66 21.76 -17.13
C ILE A 319 -23.97 22.06 -17.87
N LYS A 320 -23.92 23.05 -18.77
CA LYS A 320 -25.11 23.45 -19.57
C LYS A 320 -25.55 22.34 -20.54
N ALA A 321 -24.60 21.75 -21.25
CA ALA A 321 -24.88 20.73 -22.27
C ALA A 321 -25.52 19.47 -21.67
N ASP A 322 -25.11 19.07 -20.46
CA ASP A 322 -25.62 17.89 -19.78
C ASP A 322 -26.78 18.20 -18.81
N ASN A 323 -27.27 19.45 -18.75
CA ASN A 323 -28.36 19.89 -17.86
C ASN A 323 -28.08 19.61 -16.37
N LEU A 324 -26.87 19.86 -15.90
CA LEU A 324 -26.45 19.64 -14.50
C LEU A 324 -26.84 20.87 -13.66
N THR A 325 -28.05 20.87 -13.10
CA THR A 325 -28.69 22.06 -12.50
C THR A 325 -28.38 22.27 -11.01
N TRP A 326 -27.54 21.46 -10.43
CA TRP A 326 -27.13 21.56 -9.01
C TRP A 326 -25.82 22.34 -8.84
N THR A 327 -25.28 22.35 -7.62
CA THR A 327 -24.06 23.09 -7.29
C THR A 327 -22.81 22.39 -7.83
N HIS A 328 -21.97 23.16 -8.49
CA HIS A 328 -20.68 22.73 -9.04
C HIS A 328 -19.56 23.59 -8.50
N VAL A 329 -18.46 22.95 -8.08
CA VAL A 329 -17.25 23.62 -7.58
C VAL A 329 -15.99 23.10 -8.26
N SER A 330 -14.95 23.95 -8.33
CA SER A 330 -13.64 23.56 -8.87
C SER A 330 -12.58 24.60 -8.47
N ASP A 331 -11.34 24.14 -8.32
CA ASP A 331 -10.17 25.02 -8.23
C ASP A 331 -9.38 25.09 -9.57
N LEU A 332 -9.89 24.42 -10.60
CA LEU A 332 -9.33 24.36 -11.96
C LEU A 332 -7.89 23.80 -12.02
N LYS A 333 -7.50 22.93 -11.07
CA LYS A 333 -6.16 22.37 -10.96
C LYS A 333 -6.02 20.92 -11.50
N TYR A 334 -6.98 20.43 -12.29
CA TYR A 334 -6.95 19.09 -12.89
C TYR A 334 -6.83 18.02 -11.79
N TRP A 335 -5.92 17.04 -11.94
CA TRP A 335 -5.65 16.03 -10.92
C TRP A 335 -5.02 16.58 -9.63
N GLN A 336 -4.57 17.82 -9.62
CA GLN A 336 -4.12 18.53 -8.41
C GLN A 336 -5.27 19.26 -7.69
N ASN A 337 -6.53 19.01 -8.08
CA ASN A 337 -7.68 19.53 -7.36
C ASN A 337 -7.60 19.16 -5.88
N GLU A 338 -7.67 20.16 -5.00
CA GLU A 338 -7.44 19.99 -3.55
C GLU A 338 -8.41 19.00 -2.91
N VAL A 339 -9.69 18.99 -3.34
CA VAL A 339 -10.71 18.08 -2.82
C VAL A 339 -10.49 16.66 -3.35
N ALA A 340 -10.10 16.52 -4.62
CA ALA A 340 -9.75 15.22 -5.19
C ALA A 340 -8.53 14.61 -4.48
N GLN A 341 -7.50 15.43 -4.18
CA GLN A 341 -6.34 14.99 -3.39
C GLN A 341 -6.73 14.64 -1.95
N LEU A 342 -7.57 15.45 -1.30
CA LEU A 342 -8.07 15.24 0.05
C LEU A 342 -8.74 13.87 0.19
N TYR A 343 -9.59 13.50 -0.77
CA TYR A 343 -10.32 12.23 -0.81
C TYR A 343 -9.61 11.12 -1.58
N ARG A 344 -8.36 11.37 -2.04
CA ARG A 344 -7.55 10.42 -2.81
C ARG A 344 -8.25 9.88 -4.05
N ILE A 345 -8.96 10.75 -4.75
CA ILE A 345 -9.61 10.42 -6.01
C ILE A 345 -8.52 10.33 -7.10
N ASN A 346 -8.28 9.13 -7.59
CA ASN A 346 -7.27 8.81 -8.60
C ASN A 346 -7.89 8.38 -9.95
N SER A 347 -9.20 8.29 -10.02
CA SER A 347 -9.97 8.02 -11.24
C SER A 347 -11.35 8.66 -11.15
N ILE A 348 -11.87 9.12 -12.29
CA ILE A 348 -13.24 9.62 -12.44
C ILE A 348 -13.97 8.86 -13.57
N PRO A 349 -15.30 8.70 -13.45
CA PRO A 349 -16.19 9.22 -12.42
C PRO A 349 -15.97 8.56 -11.06
N ALA A 350 -16.17 9.31 -9.96
CA ALA A 350 -16.17 8.82 -8.58
C ALA A 350 -17.23 9.59 -7.77
N ASN A 351 -17.85 8.98 -6.78
CA ASN A 351 -18.76 9.70 -5.91
C ASN A 351 -18.86 9.12 -4.51
N MET A 352 -19.40 9.91 -3.59
CA MET A 352 -19.74 9.54 -2.23
C MET A 352 -21.15 10.06 -1.93
N LEU A 353 -22.00 9.20 -1.37
CA LEU A 353 -23.31 9.61 -0.86
C LEU A 353 -23.20 9.83 0.66
N LEU A 354 -23.55 11.02 1.08
CA LEU A 354 -23.55 11.42 2.50
C LEU A 354 -25.00 11.39 3.03
N ASP A 355 -25.15 10.97 4.29
CA ASP A 355 -26.39 11.16 5.04
C ASP A 355 -26.52 12.61 5.58
N PRO A 356 -27.67 12.99 6.18
CA PRO A 356 -27.85 14.33 6.72
C PRO A 356 -26.87 14.74 7.84
N SER A 357 -26.21 13.79 8.48
CA SER A 357 -25.16 14.06 9.48
C SER A 357 -23.78 14.34 8.85
N GLY A 358 -23.64 14.10 7.53
CA GLY A 358 -22.40 14.19 6.78
C GLY A 358 -21.56 12.89 6.80
N LYS A 359 -22.16 11.78 7.23
CA LYS A 359 -21.52 10.47 7.20
C LYS A 359 -21.62 9.86 5.80
N ILE A 360 -20.51 9.30 5.30
CA ILE A 360 -20.48 8.61 4.01
C ILE A 360 -21.19 7.26 4.14
N ILE A 361 -22.27 7.06 3.42
CA ILE A 361 -23.11 5.85 3.49
C ILE A 361 -23.00 4.95 2.27
N ALA A 362 -22.45 5.46 1.16
CA ALA A 362 -22.14 4.67 -0.03
C ALA A 362 -21.11 5.37 -0.91
N ARG A 363 -20.44 4.62 -1.77
CA ARG A 363 -19.46 5.14 -2.74
C ARG A 363 -19.67 4.54 -4.12
N ASN A 364 -19.21 5.29 -5.14
CA ASN A 364 -19.15 4.83 -6.54
C ASN A 364 -20.49 4.29 -7.06
N LEU A 365 -21.60 4.88 -6.61
CA LEU A 365 -22.93 4.57 -7.11
C LEU A 365 -23.05 4.99 -8.58
N ARG A 366 -23.67 4.12 -9.44
CA ARG A 366 -23.82 4.34 -10.88
C ARG A 366 -25.19 3.92 -11.34
N GLY A 367 -25.72 4.65 -12.35
CA GLY A 367 -26.95 4.28 -13.06
C GLY A 367 -28.07 3.85 -12.13
N GLN A 368 -28.59 2.65 -12.37
CA GLN A 368 -29.68 2.08 -11.60
C GLN A 368 -29.37 1.92 -10.10
N ALA A 369 -28.11 1.63 -9.72
CA ALA A 369 -27.73 1.47 -8.31
C ALA A 369 -27.85 2.79 -7.52
N LEU A 370 -27.53 3.95 -8.14
CA LEU A 370 -27.76 5.25 -7.53
C LEU A 370 -29.24 5.49 -7.28
N TYR A 371 -30.07 5.23 -8.31
CA TYR A 371 -31.52 5.43 -8.22
C TYR A 371 -32.16 4.55 -7.13
N GLU A 372 -31.80 3.28 -7.07
CA GLU A 372 -32.30 2.33 -6.07
C GLU A 372 -31.87 2.68 -4.65
N MET A 373 -30.61 3.12 -4.46
CA MET A 373 -30.12 3.54 -3.15
C MET A 373 -30.93 4.75 -2.65
N LEU A 374 -31.10 5.77 -3.50
CA LEU A 374 -31.91 6.94 -3.13
C LEU A 374 -33.37 6.56 -2.87
N GLY A 375 -33.96 5.65 -3.65
CA GLY A 375 -35.31 5.17 -3.43
C GLY A 375 -35.52 4.42 -2.10
N LYS A 376 -34.48 3.77 -1.58
CA LYS A 376 -34.53 3.14 -0.25
C LYS A 376 -34.44 4.16 0.89
N LEU A 377 -33.69 5.24 0.69
CA LEU A 377 -33.43 6.26 1.70
C LEU A 377 -34.49 7.37 1.75
N LEU A 378 -35.06 7.73 0.60
CA LEU A 378 -35.92 8.91 0.38
C LEU A 378 -37.33 8.47 0.00
N LYS A 379 -37.97 7.72 0.88
CA LYS A 379 -39.34 7.25 0.70
C LYS A 379 -40.38 8.40 0.74
#